data_3589e6ef3ab2f63f2683bd4e5cfb7578
#
_entry.id   3589e6ef3ab2f63f2683bd4e5cfb7578
#
_cell.length_a   1.000
_cell.length_b   1.000
_cell.length_c   1.000
_cell.angle_alpha   90.00
_cell.angle_beta   90.00
_cell.angle_gamma   90.00
#
_symmetry.space_group_name_H-M   'P 1'
#
loop_
_entity.id
_entity.type
_entity.pdbx_description
1 polymer ?
#
loop_
_entity_poly.entity_id
_entity_poly.type
_entity_poly.pdbx_seq_one_letter_code
_entity_poly.pdbx_strand_id
1 'polypeptide(L)'
;MGDGTVDQQKPSFFWQIADDGWPVLALAGLLTILLTIMFVPLGTFALGMFVWLSHILRVPSRTTPQSAAVIVAPADGRVTEITKVARTNEFDPQVTEALRITIRTSLSDVQLQMAPIEGRVTDNFAIPGLFGGYEDMTAARADNERREITLTQDDGLSVMVVQLGGKTARQLVCRHHVGRFLRRGTPLGMARLAGVVELFIPADCTPQIAVGQHVLAGETAIARLPSRGRRRSSG
;
A
#
# COMPACT_ATOMS: atom_id res chain seq x y z
N MET A 1 -17.11 -18.68 21.48
CA MET A 1 -15.86 -18.33 22.20
C MET A 1 -14.75 -18.51 21.17
N GLY A 2 -14.44 -17.49 20.41
CA GLY A 2 -13.40 -17.48 19.37
C GLY A 2 -12.20 -16.72 19.92
N ASP A 3 -11.13 -17.46 20.10
CA ASP A 3 -9.85 -16.98 20.61
C ASP A 3 -9.29 -15.88 19.68
N GLY A 4 -9.37 -14.65 20.15
CA GLY A 4 -8.77 -13.50 19.50
C GLY A 4 -7.29 -13.45 19.80
N THR A 5 -6.49 -14.31 19.19
CA THR A 5 -5.03 -14.20 19.22
C THR A 5 -4.63 -12.88 18.57
N VAL A 6 -4.41 -11.91 19.43
CA VAL A 6 -3.74 -10.64 19.08
C VAL A 6 -2.32 -10.99 18.68
N ASP A 7 -2.08 -11.05 17.39
CA ASP A 7 -0.74 -11.20 16.82
C ASP A 7 0.09 -9.97 17.22
N GLN A 8 0.72 -10.04 18.39
CA GLN A 8 1.69 -9.05 18.84
C GLN A 8 2.94 -9.25 17.97
N GLN A 9 3.11 -8.40 17.01
CA GLN A 9 4.32 -8.31 16.19
C GLN A 9 5.50 -8.02 17.13
N LYS A 10 6.21 -9.10 17.56
CA LYS A 10 7.44 -8.98 18.34
C LYS A 10 8.45 -8.16 17.55
N PRO A 11 9.15 -7.20 18.18
CA PRO A 11 10.25 -6.52 17.55
C PRO A 11 11.37 -7.56 17.31
N SER A 12 11.43 -8.10 16.12
CA SER A 12 12.54 -8.97 15.72
C SER A 12 13.62 -8.08 15.11
N PHE A 13 14.81 -8.17 15.69
CA PHE A 13 16.03 -7.49 15.22
C PHE A 13 16.49 -8.02 13.83
N PHE A 14 15.87 -9.07 13.34
CA PHE A 14 16.16 -9.64 12.03
C PHE A 14 15.23 -9.09 10.96
N TRP A 15 15.76 -8.86 9.76
CA TRP A 15 15.03 -8.46 8.57
C TRP A 15 13.91 -9.47 8.31
N GLN A 16 12.67 -9.06 8.57
CA GLN A 16 11.52 -9.85 8.15
C GLN A 16 11.30 -9.61 6.65
N ILE A 17 11.23 -10.69 5.91
CA ILE A 17 10.91 -10.68 4.48
C ILE A 17 9.40 -10.89 4.36
N ALA A 18 8.75 -10.16 3.46
CA ALA A 18 7.34 -10.37 3.17
C ALA A 18 7.13 -11.82 2.69
N ASP A 19 6.07 -12.48 3.19
CA ASP A 19 5.78 -13.89 2.86
C ASP A 19 5.77 -14.14 1.36
N ASP A 20 5.30 -13.17 0.57
CA ASP A 20 5.30 -13.20 -0.88
C ASP A 20 6.68 -13.01 -1.53
N GLY A 21 7.69 -12.58 -0.77
CA GLY A 21 9.06 -12.38 -1.23
C GLY A 21 9.92 -13.64 -1.17
N TRP A 22 9.59 -14.60 -0.31
CA TRP A 22 10.39 -15.79 -0.08
C TRP A 22 10.67 -16.65 -1.32
N PRO A 23 9.68 -16.96 -2.19
CA PRO A 23 9.94 -17.75 -3.40
C PRO A 23 10.90 -17.05 -4.36
N VAL A 24 10.79 -15.73 -4.46
CA VAL A 24 11.66 -14.91 -5.33
C VAL A 24 13.08 -14.90 -4.80
N LEU A 25 13.27 -14.73 -3.49
CA LEU A 25 14.59 -14.76 -2.86
C LEU A 25 15.24 -16.14 -2.90
N ALA A 26 14.46 -17.20 -2.72
CA ALA A 26 14.97 -18.56 -2.84
C ALA A 26 15.53 -18.86 -4.24
N LEU A 27 14.77 -18.47 -5.28
CA LEU A 27 15.20 -18.59 -6.67
C LEU A 27 16.43 -17.74 -6.98
N ALA A 28 16.45 -16.49 -6.53
CA ALA A 28 17.59 -15.59 -6.69
C ALA A 28 18.85 -16.10 -5.98
N GLY A 29 18.71 -16.66 -4.78
CA GLY A 29 19.80 -17.28 -4.03
C GLY A 29 20.38 -18.50 -4.73
N LEU A 30 19.52 -19.40 -5.22
CA LEU A 30 19.93 -20.56 -6.01
C LEU A 30 20.69 -20.15 -7.27
N LEU A 31 20.17 -19.18 -8.00
CA LEU A 31 20.80 -18.62 -9.20
C LEU A 31 22.17 -18.00 -8.88
N THR A 32 22.27 -17.28 -7.76
CA THR A 32 23.54 -16.68 -7.32
C THR A 32 24.59 -17.75 -7.05
N ILE A 33 24.23 -18.85 -6.37
CA ILE A 33 25.15 -19.96 -6.11
C ILE A 33 25.61 -20.60 -7.42
N LEU A 34 24.67 -20.90 -8.32
CA LEU A 34 24.97 -21.50 -9.62
C LEU A 34 25.94 -20.64 -10.45
N LEU A 35 25.67 -19.35 -10.54
CA LEU A 35 26.52 -18.42 -11.27
C LEU A 35 27.91 -18.27 -10.64
N THR A 36 28.02 -18.32 -9.32
CA THR A 36 29.31 -18.27 -8.61
C THR A 36 30.17 -19.49 -8.92
N ILE A 37 29.56 -20.69 -8.98
CA ILE A 37 30.24 -21.93 -9.34
C ILE A 37 30.74 -21.89 -10.79
N MET A 38 29.94 -21.32 -11.70
CA MET A 38 30.30 -21.24 -13.11
C MET A 38 31.38 -20.17 -13.39
N PHE A 39 31.24 -18.99 -12.80
CA PHE A 39 32.09 -17.84 -13.04
C PHE A 39 32.01 -16.82 -11.90
N VAL A 40 33.07 -16.72 -11.10
CA VAL A 40 33.11 -15.89 -9.89
C VAL A 40 32.72 -14.41 -10.12
N PRO A 41 33.17 -13.69 -11.15
CA PRO A 41 32.75 -12.31 -11.37
C PRO A 41 31.25 -12.16 -11.62
N LEU A 42 30.62 -13.11 -12.31
CA LEU A 42 29.17 -13.11 -12.53
C LEU A 42 28.42 -13.43 -11.24
N GLY A 43 28.94 -14.33 -10.42
CA GLY A 43 28.41 -14.64 -9.10
C GLY A 43 28.46 -13.45 -8.15
N THR A 44 29.53 -12.66 -8.15
CA THR A 44 29.62 -11.44 -7.33
C THR A 44 28.58 -10.38 -7.75
N PHE A 45 28.34 -10.23 -9.06
CA PHE A 45 27.27 -9.37 -9.54
C PHE A 45 25.88 -9.87 -9.11
N ALA A 46 25.64 -11.17 -9.24
CA ALA A 46 24.39 -11.81 -8.81
C ALA A 46 24.18 -11.67 -7.31
N LEU A 47 25.23 -11.74 -6.48
CA LEU A 47 25.17 -11.49 -5.04
C LEU A 47 24.73 -10.05 -4.73
N GLY A 48 25.28 -9.05 -5.43
CA GLY A 48 24.85 -7.66 -5.30
C GLY A 48 23.36 -7.50 -5.60
N MET A 49 22.89 -8.16 -6.67
CA MET A 49 21.46 -8.16 -7.05
C MET A 49 20.59 -8.86 -6.02
N PHE A 50 21.05 -9.98 -5.45
CA PHE A 50 20.35 -10.68 -4.38
C PHE A 50 20.20 -9.82 -3.12
N VAL A 51 21.28 -9.13 -2.71
CA VAL A 51 21.24 -8.21 -1.56
C VAL A 51 20.27 -7.05 -1.81
N TRP A 52 20.31 -6.46 -3.00
CA TRP A 52 19.38 -5.41 -3.39
C TRP A 52 17.92 -5.89 -3.38
N LEU A 53 17.66 -7.07 -3.94
CA LEU A 53 16.33 -7.68 -3.96
C LEU A 53 15.83 -7.96 -2.53
N SER A 54 16.71 -8.45 -1.65
CA SER A 54 16.39 -8.67 -0.22
C SER A 54 16.03 -7.36 0.48
N HIS A 55 16.67 -6.24 0.09
CA HIS A 55 16.37 -4.92 0.65
C HIS A 55 14.97 -4.43 0.28
N ILE A 56 14.54 -4.57 -0.97
CA ILE A 56 13.22 -4.08 -1.41
C ILE A 56 12.05 -4.98 -0.97
N LEU A 57 12.31 -6.26 -0.69
CA LEU A 57 11.30 -7.22 -0.23
C LEU A 57 11.20 -7.33 1.30
N ARG A 58 12.00 -6.53 2.03
CA ARG A 58 11.95 -6.53 3.50
C ARG A 58 10.68 -5.92 4.04
N VAL A 59 10.26 -6.39 5.19
CA VAL A 59 9.25 -5.75 6.04
C VAL A 59 9.98 -4.84 7.04
N PRO A 60 9.98 -3.52 6.85
CA PRO A 60 10.63 -2.63 7.80
C PRO A 60 9.81 -2.57 9.10
N SER A 61 10.49 -2.46 10.24
CA SER A 61 9.84 -2.08 11.50
C SER A 61 9.41 -0.62 11.38
N ARG A 62 8.12 -0.35 11.50
CA ARG A 62 7.54 0.99 11.35
C ARG A 62 6.96 1.50 12.67
N THR A 63 7.20 2.75 12.97
CA THR A 63 6.58 3.43 14.13
C THR A 63 5.29 4.12 13.67
N THR A 64 4.17 3.42 13.84
CA THR A 64 2.88 3.94 13.41
C THR A 64 2.33 4.96 14.42
N PRO A 65 1.88 6.15 13.98
CA PRO A 65 1.23 7.13 14.84
C PRO A 65 0.01 6.54 15.57
N GLN A 66 -0.08 6.75 16.88
CA GLN A 66 -1.15 6.16 17.70
C GLN A 66 -2.47 6.96 17.65
N SER A 67 -2.46 8.19 17.12
CA SER A 67 -3.66 9.03 17.05
C SER A 67 -4.72 8.45 16.12
N ALA A 68 -5.91 8.19 16.62
CA ALA A 68 -7.04 7.70 15.83
C ALA A 68 -7.48 8.67 14.72
N ALA A 69 -7.18 9.97 14.88
CA ALA A 69 -7.54 11.02 13.92
C ALA A 69 -6.59 11.14 12.72
N VAL A 70 -5.63 10.21 12.56
CA VAL A 70 -4.61 10.28 11.51
C VAL A 70 -4.76 9.11 10.56
N ILE A 71 -4.72 9.41 9.26
CA ILE A 71 -4.60 8.44 8.17
C ILE A 71 -3.11 8.40 7.79
N VAL A 72 -2.51 7.20 7.76
CA VAL A 72 -1.09 7.03 7.42
C VAL A 72 -0.90 6.66 5.95
N ALA A 73 0.30 6.87 5.43
CA ALA A 73 0.65 6.50 4.06
C ALA A 73 0.49 4.98 3.84
N PRO A 74 -0.20 4.55 2.77
CA PRO A 74 -0.33 3.14 2.45
C PRO A 74 0.92 2.56 1.76
N ALA A 75 1.78 3.38 1.20
CA ALA A 75 2.97 2.95 0.45
C ALA A 75 4.15 3.89 0.69
N ASP A 76 5.37 3.36 0.54
CA ASP A 76 6.58 4.17 0.40
C ASP A 76 6.59 4.81 -0.99
N GLY A 77 7.07 6.03 -1.09
CA GLY A 77 7.21 6.69 -2.38
C GLY A 77 7.05 8.19 -2.33
N ARG A 78 6.97 8.79 -3.51
CA ARG A 78 6.78 10.23 -3.68
C ARG A 78 5.33 10.55 -4.01
N VAL A 79 4.75 11.50 -3.31
CA VAL A 79 3.42 12.05 -3.62
C VAL A 79 3.48 12.81 -4.94
N THR A 80 2.71 12.38 -5.92
CA THR A 80 2.69 13.00 -7.26
C THR A 80 1.47 13.86 -7.49
N GLU A 81 0.36 13.57 -6.80
CA GLU A 81 -0.90 14.29 -6.99
C GLU A 81 -1.74 14.27 -5.70
N ILE A 82 -2.41 15.40 -5.42
CA ILE A 82 -3.44 15.51 -4.37
C ILE A 82 -4.61 16.26 -5.01
N THR A 83 -5.71 15.57 -5.27
CA THR A 83 -6.84 16.13 -6.05
C THR A 83 -8.17 15.69 -5.47
N LYS A 84 -9.13 16.60 -5.39
CA LYS A 84 -10.52 16.24 -5.09
C LYS A 84 -11.16 15.66 -6.34
N VAL A 85 -11.80 14.52 -6.18
CA VAL A 85 -12.47 13.80 -7.26
C VAL A 85 -13.89 13.43 -6.85
N ALA A 86 -14.80 13.45 -7.81
CA ALA A 86 -16.10 12.84 -7.63
C ALA A 86 -15.94 11.32 -7.69
N ARG A 87 -16.39 10.62 -6.67
CA ARG A 87 -16.40 9.16 -6.63
C ARG A 87 -17.81 8.65 -6.80
N THR A 88 -18.04 7.90 -7.86
CA THR A 88 -19.21 7.05 -8.00
C THR A 88 -18.79 5.63 -7.63
N ASN A 89 -19.41 5.06 -6.60
CA ASN A 89 -19.32 3.62 -6.36
C ASN A 89 -20.40 2.94 -7.22
N GLU A 90 -20.05 1.86 -7.93
CA GLU A 90 -21.05 1.04 -8.64
C GLU A 90 -22.13 0.48 -7.69
N PHE A 91 -21.82 0.38 -6.38
CA PHE A 91 -22.71 -0.15 -5.35
C PHE A 91 -23.37 0.93 -4.48
N ASP A 92 -22.93 2.18 -4.55
CA ASP A 92 -23.54 3.33 -3.89
C ASP A 92 -23.65 4.48 -4.89
N PRO A 93 -24.86 4.74 -5.42
CA PRO A 93 -25.08 5.80 -6.41
C PRO A 93 -24.97 7.21 -5.83
N GLN A 94 -24.72 7.38 -4.54
CA GLN A 94 -24.43 8.67 -3.97
C GLN A 94 -23.01 9.11 -4.38
N VAL A 95 -22.95 10.14 -5.24
CA VAL A 95 -21.70 10.79 -5.61
C VAL A 95 -21.10 11.42 -4.35
N THR A 96 -20.10 10.79 -3.78
CA THR A 96 -19.35 11.35 -2.66
C THR A 96 -18.06 11.96 -3.18
N GLU A 97 -17.77 13.20 -2.82
CA GLU A 97 -16.45 13.77 -3.06
C GLU A 97 -15.40 13.02 -2.22
N ALA A 98 -14.31 12.66 -2.86
CA ALA A 98 -13.17 12.05 -2.20
C ALA A 98 -11.89 12.87 -2.50
N LEU A 99 -10.97 12.87 -1.56
CA LEU A 99 -9.61 13.35 -1.80
C LEU A 99 -8.76 12.16 -2.26
N ARG A 100 -8.27 12.22 -3.48
CA ARG A 100 -7.33 11.25 -4.04
C ARG A 100 -5.91 11.74 -3.82
N ILE A 101 -5.08 10.88 -3.23
CA ILE A 101 -3.66 11.09 -3.03
C ILE A 101 -2.92 10.02 -3.81
N THR A 102 -2.12 10.40 -4.79
CA THR A 102 -1.37 9.48 -5.65
C THR A 102 0.08 9.42 -5.20
N ILE A 103 0.55 8.21 -4.89
CA ILE A 103 1.91 7.93 -4.44
C ILE A 103 2.59 7.06 -5.50
N ARG A 104 3.72 7.51 -6.01
CA ARG A 104 4.54 6.74 -6.94
C ARG A 104 5.69 6.10 -6.20
N THR A 105 5.70 4.76 -6.17
CA THR A 105 6.75 3.95 -5.56
C THR A 105 7.88 3.74 -6.55
N SER A 106 9.11 3.90 -6.10
CA SER A 106 10.32 3.62 -6.87
C SER A 106 10.78 2.17 -6.67
N LEU A 107 11.66 1.67 -7.54
CA LEU A 107 12.31 0.36 -7.38
C LEU A 107 13.21 0.26 -6.13
N SER A 108 13.66 1.41 -5.60
CA SER A 108 14.45 1.47 -4.37
C SER A 108 13.61 1.51 -3.09
N ASP A 109 12.32 1.80 -3.22
CA ASP A 109 11.42 1.88 -2.08
C ASP A 109 10.96 0.49 -1.64
N VAL A 110 10.49 0.38 -0.40
CA VAL A 110 9.88 -0.86 0.09
C VAL A 110 8.55 -1.08 -0.63
N GLN A 111 8.40 -2.28 -1.21
CA GLN A 111 7.24 -2.61 -2.04
C GLN A 111 6.01 -3.03 -1.22
N LEU A 112 6.17 -3.20 0.10
CA LEU A 112 5.10 -3.59 0.99
C LEU A 112 4.19 -2.39 1.28
N GLN A 113 2.90 -2.62 1.16
CA GLN A 113 1.87 -1.63 1.47
C GLN A 113 1.27 -1.91 2.84
N MET A 114 0.90 -0.84 3.53
CA MET A 114 0.38 -0.89 4.90
C MET A 114 -1.06 -0.38 4.95
N ALA A 115 -1.84 -0.87 5.90
CA ALA A 115 -3.19 -0.40 6.16
C ALA A 115 -3.17 1.08 6.62
N PRO A 116 -3.82 2.00 5.90
CA PRO A 116 -3.78 3.44 6.21
C PRO A 116 -4.59 3.81 7.46
N ILE A 117 -5.58 3.00 7.78
CA ILE A 117 -6.42 3.10 8.97
C ILE A 117 -6.59 1.72 9.60
N GLU A 118 -7.03 1.66 10.83
CA GLU A 118 -7.58 0.41 11.37
C GLU A 118 -9.00 0.22 10.87
N GLY A 119 -9.43 -1.01 10.67
CA GLY A 119 -10.78 -1.30 10.18
C GLY A 119 -10.90 -2.69 9.57
N ARG A 120 -12.09 -3.01 9.11
CA ARG A 120 -12.36 -4.25 8.38
C ARG A 120 -12.21 -4.03 6.88
N VAL A 121 -11.66 -5.01 6.20
CA VAL A 121 -11.70 -5.06 4.74
C VAL A 121 -13.14 -5.28 4.32
N THR A 122 -13.77 -4.28 3.72
CA THR A 122 -15.14 -4.37 3.19
C THR A 122 -15.16 -4.82 1.74
N ASP A 123 -14.13 -4.43 0.98
CA ASP A 123 -14.01 -4.77 -0.43
C ASP A 123 -12.56 -5.10 -0.79
N ASN A 124 -12.38 -6.05 -1.71
CA ASN A 124 -11.09 -6.41 -2.27
C ASN A 124 -11.31 -6.97 -3.69
N PHE A 125 -11.27 -6.09 -4.68
CA PHE A 125 -11.50 -6.42 -6.08
C PHE A 125 -10.22 -6.30 -6.91
N ALA A 126 -9.96 -7.31 -7.73
CA ALA A 126 -8.98 -7.22 -8.80
C ALA A 126 -9.71 -6.93 -10.12
N ILE A 127 -9.39 -5.83 -10.75
CA ILE A 127 -9.96 -5.41 -12.02
C ILE A 127 -8.89 -5.65 -13.08
N PRO A 128 -9.07 -6.63 -13.97
CA PRO A 128 -8.11 -6.94 -15.03
C PRO A 128 -7.95 -5.74 -15.97
N GLY A 129 -6.75 -5.58 -16.52
CA GLY A 129 -6.46 -4.50 -17.44
C GLY A 129 -5.11 -4.67 -18.12
N LEU A 130 -4.62 -3.59 -18.68
CA LEU A 130 -3.31 -3.51 -19.31
C LEU A 130 -2.20 -3.25 -18.29
N PHE A 131 -0.97 -3.23 -18.76
CA PHE A 131 0.21 -2.84 -17.99
C PHE A 131 0.96 -1.71 -18.70
N GLY A 132 0.23 -0.65 -19.04
CA GLY A 132 0.77 0.58 -19.64
C GLY A 132 1.70 1.35 -18.70
N GLY A 133 2.42 2.33 -19.24
CA GLY A 133 3.22 3.23 -18.42
C GLY A 133 2.37 4.25 -17.67
N TYR A 134 3.04 5.05 -16.85
CA TYR A 134 2.42 6.12 -16.07
C TYR A 134 2.73 7.52 -16.64
N GLU A 135 3.05 7.57 -17.92
CA GLU A 135 3.28 8.82 -18.65
C GLU A 135 1.99 9.61 -18.80
N ASP A 136 0.89 8.91 -19.07
CA ASP A 136 -0.47 9.41 -19.00
C ASP A 136 -1.24 8.71 -17.88
N MET A 137 -1.42 9.40 -16.76
CA MET A 137 -2.14 8.86 -15.61
C MET A 137 -3.63 8.69 -15.87
N THR A 138 -4.21 9.43 -16.82
CA THR A 138 -5.64 9.28 -17.15
C THR A 138 -5.87 7.95 -17.87
N ALA A 139 -5.07 7.68 -18.89
CA ALA A 139 -5.10 6.39 -19.58
C ALA A 139 -4.73 5.22 -18.63
N ALA A 140 -3.70 5.40 -17.80
CA ALA A 140 -3.30 4.37 -16.85
C ALA A 140 -4.42 4.00 -15.86
N ARG A 141 -5.18 4.97 -15.37
CA ARG A 141 -6.33 4.75 -14.47
C ARG A 141 -7.50 4.05 -15.18
N ALA A 142 -7.69 4.34 -16.46
CA ALA A 142 -8.78 3.74 -17.24
C ALA A 142 -8.48 2.30 -17.64
N ASP A 143 -7.26 2.04 -18.12
CA ASP A 143 -6.94 0.85 -18.88
C ASP A 143 -6.10 -0.18 -18.11
N ASN A 144 -5.30 0.25 -17.11
CA ASN A 144 -4.39 -0.66 -16.43
C ASN A 144 -5.10 -1.55 -15.42
N GLU A 145 -4.54 -2.76 -15.24
CA GLU A 145 -4.91 -3.64 -14.14
C GLU A 145 -4.81 -2.89 -12.82
N ARG A 146 -5.82 -3.04 -11.98
CA ARG A 146 -5.83 -2.43 -10.66
C ARG A 146 -6.48 -3.34 -9.63
N ARG A 147 -6.11 -3.15 -8.39
CA ARG A 147 -6.77 -3.78 -7.25
C ARG A 147 -7.25 -2.71 -6.30
N GLU A 148 -8.51 -2.77 -5.98
CA GLU A 148 -9.19 -1.86 -5.07
C GLU A 148 -9.46 -2.55 -3.74
N ILE A 149 -9.00 -1.95 -2.65
CA ILE A 149 -9.12 -2.49 -1.29
C ILE A 149 -9.74 -1.41 -0.44
N THR A 150 -10.92 -1.66 0.09
CA THR A 150 -11.62 -0.74 0.99
C THR A 150 -11.51 -1.21 2.43
N LEU A 151 -11.13 -0.30 3.30
CA LEU A 151 -11.10 -0.48 4.75
C LEU A 151 -12.16 0.41 5.38
N THR A 152 -13.02 -0.16 6.21
CA THR A 152 -14.07 0.57 6.91
C THR A 152 -13.95 0.37 8.41
N GLN A 153 -13.96 1.48 9.16
CA GLN A 153 -13.99 1.50 10.62
C GLN A 153 -15.43 1.27 11.13
N ASP A 154 -15.56 0.85 12.38
CA ASP A 154 -16.87 0.63 13.01
C ASP A 154 -17.71 1.92 13.12
N ASP A 155 -17.08 3.10 13.05
CA ASP A 155 -17.73 4.41 13.05
C ASP A 155 -18.19 4.89 11.66
N GLY A 156 -18.01 4.06 10.62
CA GLY A 156 -18.40 4.33 9.24
C GLY A 156 -17.36 5.07 8.39
N LEU A 157 -16.18 5.41 8.93
CA LEU A 157 -15.10 5.94 8.12
C LEU A 157 -14.63 4.88 7.13
N SER A 158 -14.66 5.20 5.84
CA SER A 158 -14.22 4.32 4.77
C SER A 158 -13.06 4.95 3.99
N VAL A 159 -12.02 4.17 3.74
CA VAL A 159 -10.83 4.56 3.01
C VAL A 159 -10.52 3.47 1.98
N MET A 160 -10.25 3.87 0.74
CA MET A 160 -9.92 2.93 -0.32
C MET A 160 -8.46 3.11 -0.75
N VAL A 161 -7.74 2.01 -0.86
CA VAL A 161 -6.40 1.91 -1.43
C VAL A 161 -6.51 1.23 -2.78
N VAL A 162 -6.04 1.89 -3.82
CA VAL A 162 -5.97 1.34 -5.17
C VAL A 162 -4.52 1.08 -5.53
N GLN A 163 -4.20 -0.18 -5.80
CA GLN A 163 -2.95 -0.58 -6.41
C GLN A 163 -3.11 -0.48 -7.92
N LEU A 164 -2.32 0.30 -8.59
CA LEU A 164 -2.37 0.46 -10.04
C LEU A 164 -1.17 -0.25 -10.70
N GLY A 165 -1.47 -1.19 -11.57
CA GLY A 165 -0.48 -1.93 -12.35
C GLY A 165 0.21 -1.06 -13.40
N GLY A 166 1.38 -1.50 -13.86
CA GLY A 166 2.14 -0.80 -14.89
C GLY A 166 3.22 -1.67 -15.50
N LYS A 167 4.06 -1.11 -16.36
CA LYS A 167 5.10 -1.85 -17.11
C LYS A 167 5.97 -2.75 -16.23
N THR A 168 6.29 -2.30 -15.03
CA THR A 168 7.09 -3.04 -14.03
C THR A 168 6.21 -3.70 -12.97
N ALA A 169 5.17 -3.03 -12.50
CA ALA A 169 4.26 -3.48 -11.46
C ALA A 169 3.20 -4.44 -12.01
N ARG A 170 3.59 -5.68 -12.31
CA ARG A 170 2.70 -6.69 -12.92
C ARG A 170 2.04 -7.64 -11.94
N GLN A 171 2.35 -7.54 -10.66
CA GLN A 171 1.74 -8.35 -9.61
C GLN A 171 1.23 -7.48 -8.50
N LEU A 172 -0.09 -7.39 -8.43
CA LEU A 172 -0.83 -6.67 -7.39
C LEU A 172 -1.36 -7.70 -6.40
N VAL A 173 -0.78 -7.76 -5.22
CA VAL A 173 -1.08 -8.79 -4.23
C VAL A 173 -1.78 -8.18 -3.02
N CYS A 174 -2.94 -8.72 -2.66
CA CYS A 174 -3.57 -8.54 -1.37
C CYS A 174 -4.20 -9.89 -0.99
N ARG A 175 -3.77 -10.47 0.14
CA ARG A 175 -4.27 -11.77 0.61
C ARG A 175 -5.36 -11.67 1.65
N HIS A 176 -5.73 -10.45 2.02
CA HIS A 176 -6.78 -10.25 3.01
C HIS A 176 -8.15 -10.42 2.36
N HIS A 177 -8.94 -11.31 2.88
CA HIS A 177 -10.33 -11.50 2.47
C HIS A 177 -11.24 -10.46 3.13
N VAL A 178 -12.39 -10.24 2.52
CA VAL A 178 -13.46 -9.39 3.08
C VAL A 178 -13.85 -9.88 4.47
N GLY A 179 -14.08 -8.96 5.39
CA GLY A 179 -14.38 -9.21 6.80
C GLY A 179 -13.15 -9.25 7.72
N ARG A 180 -11.92 -9.37 7.19
CA ARG A 180 -10.70 -9.35 8.00
C ARG A 180 -10.48 -7.99 8.64
N PHE A 181 -10.28 -7.96 9.95
CA PHE A 181 -9.87 -6.75 10.68
C PHE A 181 -8.37 -6.54 10.56
N LEU A 182 -7.95 -5.33 10.20
CA LEU A 182 -6.56 -4.91 10.12
C LEU A 182 -6.31 -3.73 11.06
N ARG A 183 -5.19 -3.75 11.75
CA ARG A 183 -4.71 -2.59 12.51
C ARG A 183 -3.99 -1.64 11.55
N ARG A 184 -4.04 -0.35 11.85
CA ARG A 184 -3.26 0.66 11.12
C ARG A 184 -1.77 0.31 11.11
N GLY A 185 -1.10 0.48 9.96
CA GLY A 185 0.30 0.16 9.80
C GLY A 185 0.63 -1.33 9.74
N THR A 186 -0.37 -2.22 9.68
CA THR A 186 -0.11 -3.64 9.38
C THR A 186 -0.01 -3.88 7.89
N PRO A 187 0.70 -4.93 7.45
CA PRO A 187 0.79 -5.27 6.03
C PRO A 187 -0.59 -5.42 5.40
N LEU A 188 -0.84 -4.69 4.31
CA LEU A 188 -2.07 -4.73 3.52
C LEU A 188 -1.90 -5.57 2.26
N GLY A 189 -0.80 -5.35 1.56
CA GLY A 189 -0.54 -5.97 0.28
C GLY A 189 0.81 -5.57 -0.28
N MET A 190 1.03 -5.86 -1.55
CA MET A 190 2.27 -5.56 -2.25
C MET A 190 1.99 -5.28 -3.73
N ALA A 191 2.62 -4.25 -4.29
CA ALA A 191 2.77 -4.10 -5.74
C ALA A 191 4.25 -4.34 -6.07
N ARG A 192 4.56 -5.48 -6.71
CA ARG A 192 5.95 -5.86 -6.97
C ARG A 192 6.57 -5.02 -8.06
N LEU A 193 7.82 -4.57 -7.84
CA LEU A 193 8.67 -3.84 -8.77
C LEU A 193 8.14 -2.46 -9.15
N ALA A 194 7.91 -1.64 -8.13
CA ALA A 194 7.39 -0.28 -8.24
C ALA A 194 5.95 -0.23 -8.80
N GLY A 195 5.29 0.88 -8.60
CA GLY A 195 3.91 1.05 -9.05
C GLY A 195 3.37 2.40 -8.64
N VAL A 196 2.09 2.56 -8.82
CA VAL A 196 1.33 3.69 -8.29
C VAL A 196 0.31 3.17 -7.29
N VAL A 197 0.23 3.83 -6.16
CA VAL A 197 -0.79 3.57 -5.14
C VAL A 197 -1.62 4.84 -4.98
N GLU A 198 -2.91 4.71 -5.12
CA GLU A 198 -3.84 5.81 -4.90
C GLU A 198 -4.61 5.55 -3.61
N LEU A 199 -4.67 6.58 -2.78
CA LEU A 199 -5.44 6.59 -1.54
C LEU A 199 -6.62 7.53 -1.71
N PHE A 200 -7.84 6.99 -1.53
CA PHE A 200 -9.07 7.76 -1.55
C PHE A 200 -9.59 7.86 -0.11
N ILE A 201 -9.74 9.10 0.33
CA ILE A 201 -10.21 9.44 1.68
C ILE A 201 -11.36 10.45 1.58
N PRO A 202 -12.19 10.63 2.62
CA PRO A 202 -13.23 11.65 2.63
C PRO A 202 -12.68 13.04 2.28
N ALA A 203 -13.43 13.81 1.50
CA ALA A 203 -13.00 15.11 0.98
C ALA A 203 -12.83 16.20 2.05
N ASP A 204 -13.40 16.00 3.24
CA ASP A 204 -13.29 16.87 4.42
C ASP A 204 -12.02 16.62 5.26
N CYS A 205 -11.23 15.60 4.90
CA CYS A 205 -9.92 15.36 5.51
C CYS A 205 -8.93 16.45 5.12
N THR A 206 -8.07 16.82 6.07
CA THR A 206 -7.01 17.83 5.84
C THR A 206 -5.70 17.12 5.50
N PRO A 207 -5.14 17.28 4.27
CA PRO A 207 -3.82 16.77 3.93
C PRO A 207 -2.74 17.32 4.86
N GLN A 208 -1.82 16.47 5.28
CA GLN A 208 -0.65 16.83 6.10
C GLN A 208 0.67 16.73 5.31
N ILE A 209 0.54 16.55 4.00
CA ILE A 209 1.66 16.35 3.07
C ILE A 209 1.50 17.28 1.86
N ALA A 210 2.59 17.44 1.13
CA ALA A 210 2.63 18.22 -0.11
C ALA A 210 3.00 17.32 -1.31
N VAL A 211 2.60 17.76 -2.51
CA VAL A 211 3.07 17.16 -3.76
C VAL A 211 4.61 17.27 -3.85
N GLY A 212 5.27 16.19 -4.23
CA GLY A 212 6.72 16.09 -4.26
C GLY A 212 7.35 15.53 -2.98
N GLN A 213 6.62 15.47 -1.87
CA GLN A 213 7.09 14.91 -0.62
C GLN A 213 7.28 13.38 -0.72
N HIS A 214 8.35 12.86 -0.12
CA HIS A 214 8.53 11.42 0.06
C HIS A 214 7.81 10.98 1.35
N VAL A 215 7.06 9.90 1.28
CA VAL A 215 6.29 9.35 2.40
C VAL A 215 6.69 7.91 2.68
N LEU A 216 6.51 7.48 3.93
CA LEU A 216 6.82 6.14 4.40
C LEU A 216 5.54 5.44 4.84
N ALA A 217 5.29 4.25 4.29
CA ALA A 217 4.13 3.42 4.59
C ALA A 217 3.99 3.15 6.08
N GLY A 218 2.82 3.35 6.63
CA GLY A 218 2.53 3.10 8.05
C GLY A 218 3.08 4.14 9.03
N GLU A 219 4.00 5.04 8.60
CA GLU A 219 4.64 6.04 9.47
C GLU A 219 4.20 7.47 9.18
N THR A 220 4.24 7.88 7.89
CA THR A 220 3.91 9.26 7.53
C THR A 220 2.43 9.53 7.68
N ALA A 221 2.07 10.52 8.49
CA ALA A 221 0.71 11.04 8.58
C ALA A 221 0.36 11.73 7.25
N ILE A 222 -0.54 11.14 6.47
CA ILE A 222 -0.93 11.65 5.15
C ILE A 222 -2.05 12.66 5.24
N ALA A 223 -3.00 12.41 6.12
CA ALA A 223 -4.12 13.30 6.34
C ALA A 223 -4.63 13.20 7.78
N ARG A 224 -5.30 14.24 8.21
CA ARG A 224 -6.02 14.27 9.48
C ARG A 224 -7.52 14.26 9.20
N LEU A 225 -8.24 13.42 9.92
CA LEU A 225 -9.69 13.43 9.95
C LEU A 225 -10.20 14.77 10.50
N PRO A 226 -11.34 15.28 10.00
CA PRO A 226 -11.96 16.46 10.58
C PRO A 226 -12.22 16.20 12.06
N SER A 227 -11.95 17.22 12.91
CA SER A 227 -12.36 17.15 14.30
C SER A 227 -13.88 16.95 14.30
N ARG A 228 -14.37 15.87 14.91
CA ARG A 228 -15.81 15.65 15.10
C ARG A 228 -16.39 16.84 15.85
N GLY A 229 -16.72 17.89 15.11
CA GLY A 229 -17.54 18.98 15.59
C GLY A 229 -18.84 18.35 16.06
N ARG A 230 -19.18 18.54 17.35
CA ARG A 230 -20.46 18.28 17.97
C ARG A 230 -21.57 18.39 16.91
N ARG A 231 -22.10 17.26 16.44
CA ARG A 231 -23.37 17.31 15.70
C ARG A 231 -24.33 18.08 16.57
N ARG A 232 -24.62 19.33 16.20
CA ARG A 232 -25.72 20.07 16.77
C ARG A 232 -26.95 19.22 16.50
N SER A 233 -27.50 18.63 17.54
CA SER A 233 -28.85 18.16 17.55
C SER A 233 -29.74 19.37 17.28
N SER A 234 -30.10 19.59 16.02
CA SER A 234 -31.27 20.42 15.68
C SER A 234 -32.46 19.62 16.08
N GLY A 235 -33.06 20.00 17.23
CA GLY A 235 -34.35 19.55 17.68
C GLY A 235 -35.47 20.03 16.73
#